data_06eebd2cd3560e592b512aa0b1a13015
#
_entry.id   06eebd2cd3560e592b512aa0b1a13015
#
_cell.length_a   1.000
_cell.length_b   1.000
_cell.length_c   1.000
_cell.angle_alpha   90.00
_cell.angle_beta   90.00
_cell.angle_gamma   90.00
#
_symmetry.space_group_name_H-M   'P 1'
#
loop_
_entity.id
_entity.type
_entity.pdbx_description
1 polymer ?
#
loop_
_entity_poly.entity_id
_entity_poly.type
_entity_poly.pdbx_seq_one_letter_code
_entity_poly.pdbx_strand_id
1 'polypeptide(L)'
;MVASAHLVERLIRASRERVWAALTDPDLTERYFFGTRVESSFRPGEMYRYVDADDTDVIDGTLETVDAPNRLVMTFRMLFSSELADEPPSRVEWTLSDVGAEPDAVTHVTMRHGDLALSPATWDHVRTGWPIILDSLKSFLESGEPLPEVERTDGPVDAGEIEGNWHRAQGVTANNSVWELLDGRSHTPDDADELLHRAYAAAYHWHRATGATEVNQARASWIVSRAHATLGHGEVALHHAAQSAAHLTRAGDAAADFDQAYVYEARARALACLGRLEEAREVYRRARSVPIADEQDRSIFESDLAAGPWFGLDVDAAS
;
A
#
# COMPACT_ATOMS: atom_id res chain seq x y z
N MET A 1 -17.18 4.96 -10.23
CA MET A 1 -17.73 6.12 -9.46
C MET A 1 -16.60 7.11 -9.30
N VAL A 2 -16.75 8.35 -9.79
CA VAL A 2 -15.79 9.42 -9.55
C VAL A 2 -15.87 9.80 -8.06
N ALA A 3 -14.74 9.86 -7.38
CA ALA A 3 -14.71 10.29 -5.98
C ALA A 3 -15.08 11.77 -5.89
N SER A 4 -15.82 12.16 -4.85
CA SER A 4 -16.19 13.57 -4.65
C SER A 4 -15.00 14.42 -4.17
N ALA A 5 -13.96 13.79 -3.65
CA ALA A 5 -12.72 14.46 -3.20
C ALA A 5 -11.54 13.48 -3.18
N HIS A 6 -10.34 14.03 -3.37
CA HIS A 6 -9.06 13.35 -3.21
C HIS A 6 -8.29 13.98 -2.05
N LEU A 7 -7.81 13.16 -1.12
CA LEU A 7 -7.05 13.59 0.05
C LEU A 7 -5.65 12.97 0.00
N VAL A 8 -4.63 13.79 0.13
CA VAL A 8 -3.23 13.35 0.22
C VAL A 8 -2.59 14.05 1.42
N GLU A 9 -1.90 13.28 2.26
CA GLU A 9 -1.23 13.79 3.46
C GLU A 9 0.23 13.36 3.49
N ARG A 10 1.10 14.27 3.93
CA ARG A 10 2.53 13.98 4.13
C ARG A 10 3.06 14.68 5.37
N LEU A 11 3.98 14.00 6.06
CA LEU A 11 4.85 14.63 7.06
C LEU A 11 6.15 15.03 6.39
N ILE A 12 6.48 16.32 6.46
CA ILE A 12 7.67 16.91 5.82
C ILE A 12 8.57 17.52 6.89
N ARG A 13 9.85 17.16 6.90
CA ARG A 13 10.85 17.74 7.81
C ARG A 13 11.28 19.12 7.34
N ALA A 14 10.37 20.07 7.48
CA ALA A 14 10.57 21.49 7.21
C ALA A 14 9.57 22.28 8.05
N SER A 15 9.86 23.55 8.34
CA SER A 15 8.89 24.45 9.00
C SER A 15 7.73 24.79 8.06
N ARG A 16 6.60 25.17 8.63
CA ARG A 16 5.42 25.62 7.86
C ARG A 16 5.75 26.75 6.89
N GLU A 17 6.59 27.69 7.32
CA GLU A 17 7.03 28.81 6.49
C GLU A 17 7.80 28.34 5.25
N ARG A 18 8.66 27.33 5.40
CA ARG A 18 9.37 26.73 4.27
C ARG A 18 8.45 25.98 3.33
N VAL A 19 7.48 25.23 3.88
CA VAL A 19 6.46 24.55 3.07
C VAL A 19 5.60 25.58 2.34
N TRP A 20 5.16 26.63 3.05
CA TRP A 20 4.39 27.72 2.46
C TRP A 20 5.14 28.43 1.33
N ALA A 21 6.41 28.77 1.54
CA ALA A 21 7.25 29.34 0.50
C ALA A 21 7.32 28.42 -0.72
N ALA A 22 7.47 27.10 -0.52
CA ALA A 22 7.50 26.16 -1.63
C ALA A 22 6.16 26.09 -2.41
N LEU A 23 5.02 26.38 -1.78
CA LEU A 23 3.72 26.40 -2.44
C LEU A 23 3.45 27.72 -3.21
N THR A 24 4.16 28.81 -2.86
CA THR A 24 3.84 30.18 -3.32
C THR A 24 4.94 30.89 -4.08
N ASP A 25 6.14 30.34 -4.09
CA ASP A 25 7.29 30.91 -4.81
C ASP A 25 7.44 30.20 -6.17
N PRO A 26 7.48 30.98 -7.30
CA PRO A 26 7.58 30.41 -8.64
C PRO A 26 8.89 29.60 -8.86
N ASP A 27 10.02 30.07 -8.33
CA ASP A 27 11.31 29.41 -8.50
C ASP A 27 11.36 28.07 -7.73
N LEU A 28 10.57 27.93 -6.65
CA LEU A 28 10.46 26.71 -5.88
C LEU A 28 9.45 25.73 -6.49
N THR A 29 8.29 26.21 -6.98
CA THR A 29 7.29 25.36 -7.63
C THR A 29 7.84 24.71 -8.91
N GLU A 30 8.62 25.43 -9.70
CA GLU A 30 9.28 24.91 -10.91
C GLU A 30 10.10 23.64 -10.63
N ARG A 31 10.71 23.55 -9.44
CA ARG A 31 11.57 22.43 -9.08
C ARG A 31 10.85 21.12 -8.81
N TYR A 32 9.64 21.16 -8.26
CA TYR A 32 8.95 19.94 -7.82
C TYR A 32 7.55 19.74 -8.41
N PHE A 33 6.98 20.77 -9.02
CA PHE A 33 5.63 20.74 -9.58
C PHE A 33 5.65 20.59 -11.11
N PHE A 34 6.24 19.50 -11.59
CA PHE A 34 6.35 19.17 -13.01
C PHE A 34 6.97 20.29 -13.89
N GLY A 35 7.93 21.03 -13.37
CA GLY A 35 8.59 22.12 -14.11
C GLY A 35 7.72 23.36 -14.34
N THR A 36 6.59 23.48 -13.60
CA THR A 36 5.68 24.62 -13.74
C THR A 36 5.89 25.68 -12.65
N ARG A 37 5.77 26.95 -13.02
CA ARG A 37 5.90 28.09 -12.10
C ARG A 37 4.53 28.63 -11.72
N VAL A 38 4.29 28.83 -10.41
CA VAL A 38 3.10 29.48 -9.94
C VAL A 38 3.24 31.01 -10.02
N GLU A 39 2.25 31.67 -10.58
CA GLU A 39 2.20 33.13 -10.66
C GLU A 39 0.92 33.67 -9.98
N SER A 40 1.07 34.49 -8.98
CA SER A 40 -0.01 35.18 -8.29
C SER A 40 0.49 36.27 -7.34
N SER A 41 -0.38 37.19 -6.95
CA SER A 41 -0.18 38.12 -5.84
C SER A 41 -0.42 37.47 -4.47
N PHE A 42 -0.97 36.26 -4.42
CA PHE A 42 -1.40 35.53 -3.23
C PHE A 42 -2.29 36.37 -2.28
N ARG A 43 -3.29 37.04 -2.88
CA ARG A 43 -4.33 37.77 -2.14
C ARG A 43 -5.70 37.11 -2.38
N PRO A 44 -6.55 36.99 -1.36
CA PRO A 44 -7.89 36.44 -1.55
C PRO A 44 -8.67 37.21 -2.65
N GLY A 45 -9.33 36.47 -3.54
CA GLY A 45 -10.06 37.00 -4.69
C GLY A 45 -9.23 37.23 -5.95
N GLU A 46 -7.91 37.14 -5.88
CA GLU A 46 -7.03 37.29 -7.04
C GLU A 46 -6.88 35.97 -7.81
N MET A 47 -6.54 36.10 -9.07
CA MET A 47 -6.22 34.95 -9.93
C MET A 47 -4.84 34.38 -9.61
N TYR A 48 -4.67 33.10 -9.83
CA TYR A 48 -3.38 32.46 -9.94
C TYR A 48 -3.34 31.61 -11.21
N ARG A 49 -2.13 31.34 -11.67
CA ARG A 49 -1.87 30.40 -12.76
C ARG A 49 -0.59 29.64 -12.53
N TYR A 50 -0.52 28.45 -13.07
CA TYR A 50 0.74 27.75 -13.27
C TYR A 50 1.08 27.82 -14.76
N VAL A 51 2.33 28.18 -15.06
CA VAL A 51 2.85 28.27 -16.42
C VAL A 51 3.98 27.25 -16.63
N ASP A 52 4.07 26.71 -17.83
CA ASP A 52 5.15 25.83 -18.24
C ASP A 52 6.41 26.63 -18.66
N ALA A 53 7.43 25.93 -19.21
CA ALA A 53 8.68 26.53 -19.64
C ALA A 53 8.50 27.49 -20.85
N ASP A 54 7.42 27.36 -21.61
CA ASP A 54 7.08 28.20 -22.76
C ASP A 54 6.12 29.35 -22.40
N ASP A 55 5.93 29.64 -21.09
CA ASP A 55 4.98 30.61 -20.55
C ASP A 55 3.52 30.33 -20.93
N THR A 56 3.17 29.07 -21.21
CA THR A 56 1.81 28.65 -21.48
C THR A 56 1.07 28.35 -20.18
N ASP A 57 -0.16 28.84 -20.04
CA ASP A 57 -1.00 28.54 -18.90
C ASP A 57 -1.41 27.05 -18.93
N VAL A 58 -1.06 26.30 -17.89
CA VAL A 58 -1.38 24.87 -17.76
C VAL A 58 -2.41 24.59 -16.66
N ILE A 59 -2.51 25.47 -15.67
CA ILE A 59 -3.52 25.46 -14.62
C ILE A 59 -3.88 26.92 -14.31
N ASP A 60 -5.16 27.19 -14.07
CA ASP A 60 -5.62 28.49 -13.54
C ASP A 60 -6.67 28.34 -12.45
N GLY A 61 -6.94 29.45 -11.77
CA GLY A 61 -8.00 29.54 -10.78
C GLY A 61 -7.99 30.83 -9.99
N THR A 62 -8.84 30.87 -8.98
CA THR A 62 -8.99 32.02 -8.07
C THR A 62 -8.66 31.62 -6.65
N LEU A 63 -7.92 32.43 -5.95
CA LEU A 63 -7.59 32.28 -4.54
C LEU A 63 -8.80 32.62 -3.67
N GLU A 64 -9.36 31.64 -2.95
CA GLU A 64 -10.51 31.85 -2.08
C GLU A 64 -10.07 32.23 -0.65
N THR A 65 -9.02 31.58 -0.16
CA THR A 65 -8.46 31.85 1.18
C THR A 65 -6.94 31.82 1.11
N VAL A 66 -6.30 32.83 1.69
CA VAL A 66 -4.84 32.88 1.85
C VAL A 66 -4.57 33.24 3.32
N ASP A 67 -4.31 32.24 4.14
CA ASP A 67 -3.98 32.36 5.56
C ASP A 67 -2.56 31.80 5.78
N ALA A 68 -1.57 32.62 5.46
CA ALA A 68 -0.16 32.24 5.54
C ALA A 68 0.31 32.11 7.00
N PRO A 69 1.08 31.08 7.35
CA PRO A 69 1.50 29.93 6.55
C PRO A 69 0.60 28.67 6.76
N ASN A 70 -0.69 28.84 7.13
CA ASN A 70 -1.51 27.76 7.65
C ASN A 70 -2.43 27.12 6.62
N ARG A 71 -3.03 27.94 5.73
CA ARG A 71 -4.09 27.47 4.86
C ARG A 71 -4.15 28.25 3.55
N LEU A 72 -4.24 27.52 2.43
CA LEU A 72 -4.44 28.05 1.09
C LEU A 72 -5.61 27.31 0.43
N VAL A 73 -6.61 28.06 -0.04
CA VAL A 73 -7.76 27.49 -0.75
C VAL A 73 -7.93 28.20 -2.07
N MET A 74 -8.11 27.42 -3.13
CA MET A 74 -8.23 27.94 -4.50
C MET A 74 -9.17 27.09 -5.35
N THR A 75 -9.81 27.70 -6.32
CA THR A 75 -10.42 26.95 -7.42
C THR A 75 -9.31 26.43 -8.33
N PHE A 76 -9.58 25.36 -9.07
CA PHE A 76 -8.55 24.68 -9.84
C PHE A 76 -9.13 24.20 -11.19
N ARG A 77 -8.51 24.59 -12.28
CA ARG A 77 -8.86 24.15 -13.62
C ARG A 77 -7.60 23.83 -14.41
N MET A 78 -7.56 22.67 -15.04
CA MET A 78 -6.48 22.24 -15.91
C MET A 78 -6.74 22.70 -17.35
N LEU A 79 -5.68 23.11 -18.07
CA LEU A 79 -5.75 23.72 -19.39
C LEU A 79 -5.00 22.92 -20.47
N PHE A 80 -4.51 21.72 -20.16
CA PHE A 80 -3.69 20.91 -21.08
C PHE A 80 -4.45 20.45 -22.33
N SER A 81 -5.78 20.38 -22.28
CA SER A 81 -6.63 20.01 -23.41
C SER A 81 -7.98 20.73 -23.34
N SER A 82 -8.70 20.78 -24.45
CA SER A 82 -10.07 21.36 -24.46
C SER A 82 -11.01 20.58 -23.55
N GLU A 83 -10.88 19.26 -23.43
CA GLU A 83 -11.70 18.42 -22.55
C GLU A 83 -11.55 18.85 -21.08
N LEU A 84 -10.34 19.09 -20.62
CA LEU A 84 -10.04 19.53 -19.26
C LEU A 84 -10.47 21.00 -19.02
N ALA A 85 -10.21 21.86 -19.99
CA ALA A 85 -10.54 23.29 -19.90
C ALA A 85 -12.06 23.56 -19.87
N ASP A 86 -12.86 22.68 -20.47
CA ASP A 86 -14.33 22.78 -20.52
C ASP A 86 -15.01 22.23 -19.24
N GLU A 87 -14.28 21.52 -18.37
CA GLU A 87 -14.82 21.06 -17.10
C GLU A 87 -15.03 22.20 -16.09
N PRO A 88 -16.05 22.10 -15.21
CA PRO A 88 -16.22 23.07 -14.13
C PRO A 88 -14.96 23.11 -13.24
N PRO A 89 -14.56 24.30 -12.75
CA PRO A 89 -13.45 24.40 -11.81
C PRO A 89 -13.73 23.57 -10.54
N SER A 90 -12.75 22.78 -10.16
CA SER A 90 -12.73 22.05 -8.90
C SER A 90 -12.07 22.89 -7.80
N ARG A 91 -11.90 22.36 -6.57
CA ARG A 91 -11.42 23.13 -5.44
C ARG A 91 -10.27 22.42 -4.72
N VAL A 92 -9.15 23.09 -4.59
CA VAL A 92 -7.96 22.60 -3.90
C VAL A 92 -7.79 23.37 -2.58
N GLU A 93 -7.53 22.63 -1.51
CA GLU A 93 -7.26 23.14 -0.18
C GLU A 93 -5.98 22.53 0.37
N TRP A 94 -5.06 23.40 0.77
CA TRP A 94 -3.85 23.06 1.50
C TRP A 94 -4.01 23.49 2.95
N THR A 95 -3.69 22.58 3.87
CA THR A 95 -3.62 22.87 5.31
C THR A 95 -2.27 22.42 5.83
N LEU A 96 -1.60 23.31 6.56
CA LEU A 96 -0.29 23.09 7.14
C LEU A 96 -0.39 23.19 8.66
N SER A 97 0.10 22.19 9.37
CA SER A 97 0.13 22.18 10.84
C SER A 97 1.46 21.64 11.37
N ASP A 98 1.95 22.21 12.47
CA ASP A 98 3.18 21.74 13.09
C ASP A 98 2.96 20.40 13.80
N VAL A 99 3.94 19.51 13.64
CA VAL A 99 4.04 18.25 14.37
C VAL A 99 5.44 18.21 15.03
N GLY A 100 5.50 18.48 16.32
CA GLY A 100 6.76 18.60 17.05
C GLY A 100 7.20 20.04 17.29
N ALA A 101 8.28 20.22 18.05
CA ALA A 101 8.85 21.51 18.41
C ALA A 101 10.24 21.67 17.74
N GLU A 102 10.64 22.93 17.49
CA GLU A 102 12.01 23.27 17.09
C GLU A 102 13.04 22.58 18.05
N PRO A 103 14.22 22.10 17.56
CA PRO A 103 14.79 22.35 16.23
C PRO A 103 14.37 21.35 15.11
N ASP A 104 13.61 20.32 15.46
CA ASP A 104 13.20 19.27 14.52
C ASP A 104 11.80 19.57 13.93
N ALA A 105 11.64 20.74 13.32
CA ALA A 105 10.36 21.16 12.74
C ALA A 105 9.87 20.16 11.69
N VAL A 106 8.69 19.61 11.93
CA VAL A 106 7.96 18.75 10.99
C VAL A 106 6.60 19.38 10.72
N THR A 107 6.25 19.53 9.47
CA THR A 107 4.93 20.00 9.04
C THR A 107 4.09 18.83 8.56
N HIS A 108 2.89 18.70 9.09
CA HIS A 108 1.84 17.87 8.50
C HIS A 108 1.15 18.71 7.41
N VAL A 109 1.30 18.24 6.20
CA VAL A 109 0.73 18.82 4.98
C VAL A 109 -0.46 17.98 4.58
N THR A 110 -1.64 18.58 4.56
CA THR A 110 -2.86 18.00 4.03
C THR A 110 -3.27 18.74 2.77
N MET A 111 -3.38 18.04 1.65
CA MET A 111 -3.95 18.54 0.40
C MET A 111 -5.28 17.83 0.14
N ARG A 112 -6.35 18.59 0.01
CA ARG A 112 -7.67 18.11 -0.35
C ARG A 112 -8.12 18.72 -1.67
N HIS A 113 -8.37 17.88 -2.67
CA HIS A 113 -8.96 18.29 -3.93
C HIS A 113 -10.44 17.85 -3.94
N GLY A 114 -11.34 18.79 -3.81
CA GLY A 114 -12.80 18.58 -3.77
C GLY A 114 -13.47 18.91 -5.09
N ASP A 115 -14.80 18.74 -5.11
CA ASP A 115 -15.69 19.06 -6.25
C ASP A 115 -15.40 18.30 -7.55
N LEU A 116 -14.72 17.18 -7.45
CA LEU A 116 -14.27 16.36 -8.58
C LEU A 116 -15.39 15.52 -9.22
N ALA A 117 -16.55 15.41 -8.59
CA ALA A 117 -17.66 14.62 -9.13
C ALA A 117 -18.20 15.15 -10.49
N LEU A 118 -18.01 16.44 -10.77
CA LEU A 118 -18.41 17.08 -12.02
C LEU A 118 -17.24 17.25 -13.00
N SER A 119 -16.03 16.82 -12.63
CA SER A 119 -14.79 16.99 -13.39
C SER A 119 -14.03 15.66 -13.51
N PRO A 120 -14.58 14.68 -14.24
CA PRO A 120 -14.03 13.32 -14.33
C PRO A 120 -12.66 13.27 -15.01
N ALA A 121 -12.43 14.09 -16.06
CA ALA A 121 -11.12 14.13 -16.72
C ALA A 121 -10.05 14.73 -15.78
N THR A 122 -10.39 15.79 -15.05
CA THR A 122 -9.52 16.33 -13.99
C THR A 122 -9.22 15.28 -12.94
N TRP A 123 -10.23 14.52 -12.47
CA TRP A 123 -10.02 13.41 -11.52
C TRP A 123 -8.97 12.42 -12.01
N ASP A 124 -9.07 11.98 -13.27
CA ASP A 124 -8.16 10.99 -13.84
C ASP A 124 -6.69 11.46 -13.85
N HIS A 125 -6.44 12.76 -13.97
CA HIS A 125 -5.11 13.35 -13.89
C HIS A 125 -4.62 13.54 -12.45
N VAL A 126 -5.49 14.13 -11.59
CA VAL A 126 -5.04 14.55 -10.25
C VAL A 126 -4.89 13.40 -9.26
N ARG A 127 -5.62 12.29 -9.43
CA ARG A 127 -5.53 11.12 -8.53
C ARG A 127 -4.15 10.48 -8.49
N THR A 128 -3.38 10.57 -9.57
CA THR A 128 -1.98 10.12 -9.65
C THR A 128 -1.00 11.28 -9.53
N GLY A 129 -1.37 12.47 -10.00
CA GLY A 129 -0.52 13.66 -9.98
C GLY A 129 -0.21 14.16 -8.56
N TRP A 130 -1.22 14.31 -7.71
CA TRP A 130 -1.02 14.84 -6.36
C TRP A 130 -0.08 14.01 -5.48
N PRO A 131 -0.15 12.67 -5.42
CA PRO A 131 0.82 11.88 -4.69
C PRO A 131 2.26 12.14 -5.13
N ILE A 132 2.51 12.22 -6.45
CA ILE A 132 3.84 12.49 -7.02
C ILE A 132 4.30 13.89 -6.64
N ILE A 133 3.45 14.91 -6.77
CA ILE A 133 3.77 16.30 -6.40
C ILE A 133 4.12 16.39 -4.93
N LEU A 134 3.35 15.79 -4.02
CA LEU A 134 3.61 15.87 -2.58
C LEU A 134 4.88 15.08 -2.19
N ASP A 135 5.15 13.95 -2.83
CA ASP A 135 6.38 13.20 -2.60
C ASP A 135 7.60 13.94 -3.15
N SER A 136 7.47 14.60 -4.30
CA SER A 136 8.52 15.46 -4.87
C SER A 136 8.77 16.71 -4.02
N LEU A 137 7.72 17.37 -3.53
CA LEU A 137 7.81 18.47 -2.57
C LEU A 137 8.54 18.04 -1.29
N LYS A 138 8.17 16.88 -0.74
CA LYS A 138 8.81 16.31 0.45
C LYS A 138 10.29 16.06 0.21
N SER A 139 10.66 15.36 -0.89
CA SER A 139 12.04 15.11 -1.26
C SER A 139 12.81 16.41 -1.39
N PHE A 140 12.28 17.38 -2.13
CA PHE A 140 12.90 18.68 -2.35
C PHE A 140 13.17 19.42 -1.04
N LEU A 141 12.21 19.50 -0.14
CA LEU A 141 12.37 20.21 1.14
C LEU A 141 13.30 19.50 2.13
N GLU A 142 13.37 18.17 2.09
CA GLU A 142 14.19 17.38 3.01
C GLU A 142 15.63 17.14 2.52
N SER A 143 15.83 16.99 1.20
CA SER A 143 17.14 16.65 0.61
C SER A 143 17.73 17.75 -0.29
N GLY A 144 16.92 18.75 -0.69
CA GLY A 144 17.31 19.76 -1.66
C GLY A 144 17.05 19.35 -3.11
N GLU A 145 16.70 18.09 -3.38
CA GLU A 145 16.43 17.59 -4.73
C GLU A 145 15.02 17.03 -4.83
N PRO A 146 14.25 17.35 -5.90
CA PRO A 146 12.96 16.76 -6.16
C PRO A 146 13.11 15.28 -6.52
N LEU A 147 11.99 14.54 -6.57
CA LEU A 147 12.01 13.21 -7.17
C LEU A 147 12.43 13.31 -8.65
N PRO A 148 13.16 12.30 -9.17
CA PRO A 148 13.41 12.21 -10.60
C PRO A 148 12.11 12.34 -11.40
N GLU A 149 12.17 12.96 -12.58
CA GLU A 149 11.02 12.95 -13.50
C GLU A 149 10.54 11.51 -13.69
N VAL A 150 9.35 11.26 -13.20
CA VAL A 150 8.64 10.02 -13.53
C VAL A 150 8.00 10.31 -14.88
N GLU A 151 8.46 9.61 -15.95
CA GLU A 151 7.74 9.64 -17.22
C GLU A 151 6.25 9.35 -16.91
N ARG A 152 5.43 10.38 -17.04
CA ARG A 152 3.98 10.19 -17.02
C ARG A 152 3.66 9.35 -18.23
N THR A 153 3.33 8.10 -18.03
CA THR A 153 2.61 7.37 -19.04
C THR A 153 1.23 8.05 -19.17
N ASP A 154 1.15 9.04 -20.05
CA ASP A 154 -0.09 9.75 -20.40
C ASP A 154 -1.01 8.79 -21.17
N GLY A 155 -1.53 7.83 -20.43
CA GLY A 155 -2.61 6.97 -20.85
C GLY A 155 -3.62 6.89 -19.72
N PRO A 156 -4.89 6.65 -20.00
CA PRO A 156 -5.85 6.36 -18.95
C PRO A 156 -5.26 5.22 -18.13
N VAL A 157 -4.93 5.49 -16.85
CA VAL A 157 -4.53 4.40 -15.93
C VAL A 157 -5.72 3.47 -15.93
N ASP A 158 -5.50 2.25 -16.40
CA ASP A 158 -6.57 1.26 -16.47
C ASP A 158 -7.20 1.13 -15.08
N ALA A 159 -8.51 1.36 -14.99
CA ALA A 159 -9.26 1.25 -13.74
C ALA A 159 -9.00 -0.12 -13.09
N GLY A 160 -8.75 -1.16 -13.88
CA GLY A 160 -8.34 -2.48 -13.42
C GLY A 160 -6.95 -2.49 -12.79
N GLU A 161 -6.00 -1.69 -13.27
CA GLU A 161 -4.67 -1.58 -12.67
C GLU A 161 -4.70 -0.88 -11.31
N ILE A 162 -5.51 0.18 -11.17
CA ILE A 162 -5.71 0.85 -9.87
C ILE A 162 -6.36 -0.09 -8.87
N GLU A 163 -7.44 -0.75 -9.28
CA GLU A 163 -8.13 -1.71 -8.46
C GLU A 163 -7.17 -2.84 -8.05
N GLY A 164 -6.39 -3.37 -9.00
CA GLY A 164 -5.42 -4.41 -8.77
C GLY A 164 -4.27 -3.98 -7.83
N ASN A 165 -3.78 -2.76 -7.92
CA ASN A 165 -2.77 -2.20 -7.02
C ASN A 165 -3.34 -1.96 -5.61
N TRP A 166 -4.60 -1.51 -5.50
CA TRP A 166 -5.30 -1.43 -4.24
C TRP A 166 -5.45 -2.82 -3.60
N HIS A 167 -5.87 -3.82 -4.38
CA HIS A 167 -5.95 -5.20 -3.92
C HIS A 167 -4.61 -5.72 -3.42
N ARG A 168 -3.51 -5.41 -4.11
CA ARG A 168 -2.16 -5.79 -3.66
C ARG A 168 -1.83 -5.20 -2.29
N ALA A 169 -2.08 -3.91 -2.08
CA ALA A 169 -1.85 -3.25 -0.80
C ALA A 169 -2.70 -3.86 0.33
N GLN A 170 -3.99 -4.12 0.07
CA GLN A 170 -4.87 -4.76 1.04
C GLN A 170 -4.44 -6.22 1.33
N GLY A 171 -3.98 -6.95 0.31
CA GLY A 171 -3.45 -8.31 0.47
C GLY A 171 -2.27 -8.38 1.41
N VAL A 172 -1.31 -7.46 1.28
CA VAL A 172 -0.17 -7.33 2.20
C VAL A 172 -0.63 -6.99 3.62
N THR A 173 -1.50 -5.99 3.76
CA THR A 173 -2.00 -5.55 5.07
C THR A 173 -2.75 -6.67 5.78
N ALA A 174 -3.69 -7.33 5.09
CA ALA A 174 -4.46 -8.44 5.66
C ALA A 174 -3.55 -9.60 6.05
N ASN A 175 -2.61 -10.00 5.17
CA ASN A 175 -1.65 -11.07 5.48
C ASN A 175 -0.84 -10.78 6.75
N ASN A 176 -0.30 -9.58 6.88
CA ASN A 176 0.49 -9.19 8.05
C ASN A 176 -0.35 -9.18 9.33
N SER A 177 -1.61 -8.76 9.26
CA SER A 177 -2.51 -8.71 10.42
C SER A 177 -2.92 -10.10 10.95
N VAL A 178 -2.81 -11.18 10.14
CA VAL A 178 -3.08 -12.56 10.59
C VAL A 178 -2.10 -12.96 11.70
N TRP A 179 -0.84 -12.56 11.60
CA TRP A 179 0.19 -12.93 12.56
C TRP A 179 -0.08 -12.45 13.98
N GLU A 180 -0.77 -11.31 14.15
CA GLU A 180 -1.18 -10.79 15.45
C GLU A 180 -2.09 -11.76 16.23
N LEU A 181 -2.78 -12.65 15.51
CA LEU A 181 -3.72 -13.62 16.07
C LEU A 181 -3.18 -15.06 16.07
N LEU A 182 -2.04 -15.33 15.38
CA LEU A 182 -1.44 -16.65 15.36
C LEU A 182 -0.57 -16.98 16.58
N ASP A 183 -0.21 -15.97 17.39
CA ASP A 183 0.74 -16.08 18.51
C ASP A 183 0.18 -16.91 19.68
N GLY A 184 0.15 -18.24 19.55
CA GLY A 184 0.13 -19.23 20.63
C GLY A 184 -0.89 -19.10 21.77
N ARG A 185 -1.79 -18.10 21.72
CA ARG A 185 -2.82 -17.83 22.73
C ARG A 185 -4.10 -18.63 22.45
N SER A 186 -4.86 -18.83 23.50
CA SER A 186 -6.22 -19.32 23.36
C SER A 186 -7.10 -18.27 22.67
N HIS A 187 -7.80 -18.65 21.60
CA HIS A 187 -8.69 -17.78 20.85
C HIS A 187 -10.07 -17.76 21.50
N THR A 188 -10.62 -16.55 21.71
CA THR A 188 -12.06 -16.40 21.95
C THR A 188 -12.81 -16.69 20.65
N PRO A 189 -14.15 -16.92 20.68
CA PRO A 189 -14.92 -17.06 19.45
C PRO A 189 -14.73 -15.86 18.49
N ASP A 190 -14.69 -14.64 19.00
CA ASP A 190 -14.48 -13.42 18.20
C ASP A 190 -13.06 -13.38 17.59
N ASP A 191 -12.03 -13.80 18.32
CA ASP A 191 -10.65 -13.93 17.79
C ASP A 191 -10.60 -14.97 16.67
N ALA A 192 -11.33 -16.08 16.81
CA ALA A 192 -11.37 -17.14 15.80
C ALA A 192 -12.03 -16.67 14.51
N ASP A 193 -13.14 -15.96 14.60
CA ASP A 193 -13.82 -15.38 13.45
C ASP A 193 -12.95 -14.31 12.78
N GLU A 194 -12.33 -13.42 13.56
CA GLU A 194 -11.43 -12.39 13.05
C GLU A 194 -10.20 -12.98 12.35
N LEU A 195 -9.60 -14.04 12.91
CA LEU A 195 -8.48 -14.75 12.28
C LEU A 195 -8.84 -15.27 10.88
N LEU A 196 -10.03 -15.88 10.76
CA LEU A 196 -10.51 -16.38 9.47
C LEU A 196 -10.82 -15.24 8.50
N HIS A 197 -11.47 -14.17 8.97
CA HIS A 197 -11.75 -12.99 8.13
C HIS A 197 -10.48 -12.40 7.55
N ARG A 198 -9.42 -12.22 8.36
CA ARG A 198 -8.13 -11.68 7.89
C ARG A 198 -7.44 -12.62 6.90
N ALA A 199 -7.42 -13.93 7.17
CA ALA A 199 -6.81 -14.92 6.29
C ALA A 199 -7.51 -14.98 4.92
N TYR A 200 -8.84 -15.00 4.91
CA TYR A 200 -9.60 -14.99 3.66
C TYR A 200 -9.57 -13.64 2.94
N ALA A 201 -9.50 -12.52 3.67
CA ALA A 201 -9.28 -11.20 3.07
C ALA A 201 -7.92 -11.16 2.35
N ALA A 202 -6.85 -11.67 2.97
CA ALA A 202 -5.55 -11.77 2.32
C ALA A 202 -5.63 -12.58 1.01
N ALA A 203 -6.23 -13.78 1.05
CA ALA A 203 -6.38 -14.63 -0.12
C ALA A 203 -7.24 -13.98 -1.22
N TYR A 204 -8.36 -13.35 -0.85
CA TYR A 204 -9.24 -12.63 -1.77
C TYR A 204 -8.51 -11.49 -2.49
N HIS A 205 -7.76 -10.68 -1.74
CA HIS A 205 -7.05 -9.54 -2.29
C HIS A 205 -5.86 -9.98 -3.15
N TRP A 206 -5.08 -10.98 -2.75
CA TRP A 206 -4.01 -11.52 -3.57
C TRP A 206 -4.50 -12.13 -4.89
N HIS A 207 -5.69 -12.74 -4.90
CA HIS A 207 -6.27 -13.28 -6.13
C HIS A 207 -6.59 -12.19 -7.17
N ARG A 208 -6.80 -10.94 -6.75
CA ARG A 208 -7.17 -9.79 -7.60
C ARG A 208 -6.04 -8.78 -7.80
N ALA A 209 -4.95 -8.95 -7.09
CA ALA A 209 -3.84 -8.01 -7.12
C ALA A 209 -3.14 -7.98 -8.48
N THR A 210 -2.88 -6.79 -9.01
CA THR A 210 -2.04 -6.62 -10.20
C THR A 210 -0.65 -7.20 -9.94
N GLY A 211 -0.14 -7.98 -10.91
CA GLY A 211 1.16 -8.61 -10.83
C GLY A 211 1.27 -9.73 -9.78
N ALA A 212 0.14 -10.23 -9.26
CA ALA A 212 0.16 -11.42 -8.40
C ALA A 212 0.61 -12.64 -9.19
N THR A 213 1.52 -13.40 -8.60
CA THR A 213 2.12 -14.60 -9.18
C THR A 213 1.58 -15.86 -8.51
N GLU A 214 1.89 -17.02 -9.05
CA GLU A 214 1.60 -18.30 -8.42
C GLU A 214 2.26 -18.42 -7.02
N VAL A 215 3.40 -17.78 -6.79
CA VAL A 215 4.02 -17.69 -5.44
C VAL A 215 3.11 -16.95 -4.47
N ASN A 216 2.53 -15.81 -4.87
CA ASN A 216 1.59 -15.07 -4.02
C ASN A 216 0.34 -15.90 -3.70
N GLN A 217 -0.19 -16.67 -4.68
CA GLN A 217 -1.33 -17.56 -4.47
C GLN A 217 -0.98 -18.74 -3.54
N ALA A 218 0.24 -19.29 -3.65
CA ALA A 218 0.72 -20.33 -2.75
C ALA A 218 0.77 -19.84 -1.30
N ARG A 219 1.38 -18.67 -1.07
CA ARG A 219 1.48 -18.06 0.26
C ARG A 219 0.12 -17.66 0.82
N ALA A 220 -0.79 -17.14 -0.01
CA ALA A 220 -2.15 -16.83 0.38
C ALA A 220 -2.95 -18.07 0.79
N SER A 221 -2.80 -19.19 0.07
CA SER A 221 -3.42 -20.45 0.44
C SER A 221 -2.79 -21.05 1.71
N TRP A 222 -1.48 -20.90 1.89
CA TRP A 222 -0.77 -21.31 3.08
C TRP A 222 -1.30 -20.59 4.34
N ILE A 223 -1.48 -19.25 4.31
CA ILE A 223 -1.96 -18.50 5.49
C ILE A 223 -3.40 -18.92 5.89
N VAL A 224 -4.26 -19.22 4.91
CA VAL A 224 -5.61 -19.76 5.18
C VAL A 224 -5.52 -21.15 5.82
N SER A 225 -4.64 -22.04 5.30
CA SER A 225 -4.37 -23.35 5.90
C SER A 225 -3.92 -23.21 7.35
N ARG A 226 -2.98 -22.29 7.62
CA ARG A 226 -2.44 -22.04 8.96
C ARG A 226 -3.52 -21.57 9.92
N ALA A 227 -4.37 -20.62 9.51
CA ALA A 227 -5.49 -20.12 10.32
C ALA A 227 -6.47 -21.25 10.70
N HIS A 228 -6.87 -22.07 9.73
CA HIS A 228 -7.75 -23.20 9.99
C HIS A 228 -7.10 -24.26 10.87
N ALA A 229 -5.83 -24.60 10.66
CA ALA A 229 -5.14 -25.54 11.52
C ALA A 229 -5.09 -25.03 12.97
N THR A 230 -4.77 -23.74 13.17
CA THR A 230 -4.75 -23.13 14.52
C THR A 230 -6.08 -23.28 15.25
N LEU A 231 -7.20 -23.21 14.53
CA LEU A 231 -8.56 -23.35 15.08
C LEU A 231 -9.06 -24.80 15.15
N GLY A 232 -8.24 -25.79 14.80
CA GLY A 232 -8.64 -27.19 14.84
C GLY A 232 -9.47 -27.68 13.62
N HIS A 233 -9.54 -26.89 12.56
CA HIS A 233 -10.31 -27.21 11.34
C HIS A 233 -9.46 -28.01 10.33
N GLY A 234 -9.03 -29.22 10.71
CA GLY A 234 -8.02 -30.00 10.01
C GLY A 234 -8.34 -30.32 8.55
N GLU A 235 -9.58 -30.65 8.19
CA GLU A 235 -9.97 -30.95 6.80
C GLU A 235 -9.84 -29.71 5.89
N VAL A 236 -10.29 -28.56 6.37
CA VAL A 236 -10.19 -27.30 5.63
C VAL A 236 -8.74 -26.87 5.51
N ALA A 237 -7.96 -27.00 6.58
CA ALA A 237 -6.52 -26.74 6.58
C ALA A 237 -5.80 -27.61 5.55
N LEU A 238 -6.11 -28.92 5.48
CA LEU A 238 -5.51 -29.85 4.53
C LEU A 238 -5.87 -29.50 3.08
N HIS A 239 -7.10 -29.05 2.85
CA HIS A 239 -7.53 -28.58 1.52
C HIS A 239 -6.68 -27.38 1.06
N HIS A 240 -6.54 -26.37 1.91
CA HIS A 240 -5.75 -25.17 1.57
C HIS A 240 -4.24 -25.45 1.50
N ALA A 241 -3.72 -26.37 2.30
CA ALA A 241 -2.33 -26.84 2.15
C ALA A 241 -2.10 -27.50 0.79
N ALA A 242 -3.07 -28.27 0.29
CA ALA A 242 -3.00 -28.85 -1.04
C ALA A 242 -3.07 -27.79 -2.16
N GLN A 243 -3.89 -26.76 -1.99
CA GLN A 243 -3.94 -25.62 -2.92
C GLN A 243 -2.59 -24.89 -2.95
N SER A 244 -2.01 -24.60 -1.78
CA SER A 244 -0.67 -23.98 -1.67
C SER A 244 0.38 -24.79 -2.45
N ALA A 245 0.42 -26.11 -2.26
CA ALA A 245 1.32 -27.01 -2.97
C ALA A 245 1.10 -26.97 -4.48
N ALA A 246 -0.15 -26.94 -4.94
CA ALA A 246 -0.48 -26.88 -6.36
C ALA A 246 -0.04 -25.54 -7.00
N HIS A 247 -0.24 -24.42 -6.31
CA HIS A 247 0.26 -23.12 -6.75
C HIS A 247 1.79 -23.10 -6.81
N LEU A 248 2.46 -23.62 -5.78
CA LEU A 248 3.93 -23.66 -5.75
C LEU A 248 4.49 -24.53 -6.89
N THR A 249 3.83 -25.63 -7.21
CA THR A 249 4.21 -26.46 -8.36
C THR A 249 4.11 -25.69 -9.69
N ARG A 250 3.10 -24.84 -9.86
CA ARG A 250 2.95 -23.98 -11.04
C ARG A 250 3.96 -22.83 -11.06
N ALA A 251 4.37 -22.34 -9.89
CA ALA A 251 5.39 -21.31 -9.77
C ALA A 251 6.77 -21.76 -10.26
N GLY A 252 7.08 -23.05 -10.12
CA GLY A 252 8.36 -23.62 -10.55
C GLY A 252 9.56 -22.87 -9.94
N ASP A 253 10.53 -22.50 -10.78
CA ASP A 253 11.77 -21.84 -10.36
C ASP A 253 11.57 -20.41 -9.81
N ALA A 254 10.35 -19.85 -9.89
CA ALA A 254 10.04 -18.55 -9.28
C ALA A 254 9.80 -18.64 -7.76
N ALA A 255 9.64 -19.86 -7.22
CA ALA A 255 9.48 -20.08 -5.78
C ALA A 255 10.82 -19.94 -5.05
N ALA A 256 10.78 -19.28 -3.86
CA ALA A 256 11.93 -19.30 -2.97
C ALA A 256 12.07 -20.70 -2.32
N ASP A 257 13.28 -21.03 -1.86
CA ASP A 257 13.56 -22.33 -1.23
C ASP A 257 12.69 -22.56 0.04
N PHE A 258 12.47 -21.53 0.84
CA PHE A 258 11.62 -21.61 2.03
C PHE A 258 10.12 -21.86 1.69
N ASP A 259 9.62 -21.47 0.52
CA ASP A 259 8.22 -21.71 0.16
C ASP A 259 7.88 -23.21 0.17
N GLN A 260 8.81 -24.06 -0.26
CA GLN A 260 8.63 -25.51 -0.21
C GLN A 260 8.58 -26.04 1.24
N ALA A 261 9.37 -25.47 2.13
CA ALA A 261 9.36 -25.82 3.54
C ALA A 261 8.00 -25.49 4.19
N TYR A 262 7.46 -24.29 3.91
CA TYR A 262 6.14 -23.87 4.41
C TYR A 262 4.98 -24.69 3.84
N VAL A 263 5.04 -25.15 2.61
CA VAL A 263 4.04 -26.09 2.04
C VAL A 263 4.01 -27.40 2.82
N TYR A 264 5.16 -27.96 3.16
CA TYR A 264 5.24 -29.17 3.99
C TYR A 264 4.78 -28.90 5.43
N GLU A 265 5.12 -27.76 6.01
CA GLU A 265 4.68 -27.32 7.34
C GLU A 265 3.16 -27.26 7.42
N ALA A 266 2.49 -26.58 6.49
CA ALA A 266 1.04 -26.49 6.45
C ALA A 266 0.36 -27.85 6.38
N ARG A 267 0.87 -28.74 5.52
CA ARG A 267 0.36 -30.09 5.39
C ARG A 267 0.58 -30.92 6.67
N ALA A 268 1.75 -30.80 7.31
CA ALA A 268 2.02 -31.51 8.54
C ALA A 268 1.08 -31.08 9.66
N ARG A 269 0.83 -29.77 9.82
CA ARG A 269 -0.12 -29.24 10.82
C ARG A 269 -1.54 -29.73 10.56
N ALA A 270 -2.00 -29.68 9.33
CA ALA A 270 -3.32 -30.14 8.96
C ALA A 270 -3.51 -31.63 9.27
N LEU A 271 -2.51 -32.46 8.95
CA LEU A 271 -2.52 -33.89 9.27
C LEU A 271 -2.50 -34.17 10.78
N ALA A 272 -1.68 -33.41 11.51
CA ALA A 272 -1.65 -33.51 12.97
C ALA A 272 -3.00 -33.11 13.60
N CYS A 273 -3.62 -32.04 13.12
CA CYS A 273 -4.96 -31.62 13.51
C CYS A 273 -6.04 -32.70 13.29
N LEU A 274 -5.88 -33.50 12.24
CA LEU A 274 -6.74 -34.65 11.94
C LEU A 274 -6.41 -35.92 12.72
N GLY A 275 -5.42 -35.90 13.61
CA GLY A 275 -4.94 -37.06 14.35
C GLY A 275 -4.13 -38.06 13.51
N ARG A 276 -3.78 -37.71 12.25
CA ARG A 276 -2.99 -38.54 11.34
C ARG A 276 -1.48 -38.38 11.66
N LEU A 277 -1.08 -38.71 12.90
CA LEU A 277 0.21 -38.33 13.46
C LEU A 277 1.41 -38.94 12.76
N GLU A 278 1.31 -40.21 12.25
CA GLU A 278 2.42 -40.82 11.51
C GLU A 278 2.69 -40.12 10.17
N GLU A 279 1.63 -39.78 9.46
CA GLU A 279 1.75 -39.03 8.20
C GLU A 279 2.24 -37.58 8.48
N ALA A 280 1.73 -36.96 9.54
CA ALA A 280 2.18 -35.64 9.97
C ALA A 280 3.68 -35.64 10.28
N ARG A 281 4.17 -36.66 11.00
CA ARG A 281 5.60 -36.80 11.36
C ARG A 281 6.48 -36.92 10.10
N GLU A 282 6.07 -37.71 9.13
CA GLU A 282 6.80 -37.87 7.87
C GLU A 282 6.89 -36.53 7.10
N VAL A 283 5.77 -35.80 7.01
CA VAL A 283 5.75 -34.53 6.30
C VAL A 283 6.49 -33.43 7.09
N TYR A 284 6.42 -33.45 8.42
CA TYR A 284 7.20 -32.56 9.28
C TYR A 284 8.71 -32.70 9.07
N ARG A 285 9.23 -33.97 9.01
CA ARG A 285 10.64 -34.21 8.69
C ARG A 285 11.02 -33.66 7.32
N ARG A 286 10.13 -33.76 6.32
CA ARG A 286 10.38 -33.18 5.00
C ARG A 286 10.48 -31.65 5.09
N ALA A 287 9.59 -31.00 5.85
CA ALA A 287 9.67 -29.56 6.06
C ALA A 287 11.04 -29.15 6.62
N ARG A 288 11.53 -29.84 7.64
CA ARG A 288 12.85 -29.60 8.25
C ARG A 288 14.03 -29.91 7.33
N SER A 289 13.88 -30.82 6.40
CA SER A 289 14.96 -31.23 5.49
C SER A 289 15.13 -30.33 4.27
N VAL A 290 14.23 -29.35 4.05
CA VAL A 290 14.38 -28.40 2.95
C VAL A 290 15.56 -27.48 3.22
N PRO A 291 16.56 -27.42 2.33
CA PRO A 291 17.67 -26.49 2.50
C PRO A 291 17.23 -25.08 2.23
N ILE A 292 17.29 -24.21 3.24
CA ILE A 292 17.03 -22.77 3.13
C ILE A 292 18.38 -22.05 3.17
N ALA A 293 18.76 -21.37 2.10
CA ALA A 293 20.09 -20.80 1.94
C ALA A 293 20.29 -19.55 2.80
N ASP A 294 19.28 -18.68 2.81
CA ASP A 294 19.33 -17.45 3.62
C ASP A 294 19.18 -17.78 5.11
N GLU A 295 20.08 -17.22 5.96
CA GLU A 295 20.11 -17.48 7.39
C GLU A 295 18.92 -16.87 8.12
N GLN A 296 18.46 -15.70 7.68
CA GLN A 296 17.31 -15.02 8.27
C GLN A 296 16.03 -15.77 7.96
N ASP A 297 15.81 -16.16 6.69
CA ASP A 297 14.64 -16.94 6.28
C ASP A 297 14.59 -18.29 6.99
N ARG A 298 15.74 -18.96 7.12
CA ARG A 298 15.85 -20.22 7.88
C ARG A 298 15.48 -20.05 9.34
N SER A 299 15.98 -19.00 10.00
CA SER A 299 15.68 -18.71 11.41
C SER A 299 14.20 -18.41 11.63
N ILE A 300 13.56 -17.68 10.72
CA ILE A 300 12.13 -17.39 10.75
C ILE A 300 11.34 -18.69 10.60
N PHE A 301 11.66 -19.51 9.59
CA PHE A 301 10.99 -20.79 9.37
C PHE A 301 11.12 -21.74 10.57
N GLU A 302 12.31 -21.86 11.17
CA GLU A 302 12.54 -22.69 12.34
C GLU A 302 11.72 -22.22 13.56
N SER A 303 11.61 -20.91 13.76
CA SER A 303 10.76 -20.30 14.78
C SER A 303 9.29 -20.62 14.56
N ASP A 304 8.79 -20.47 13.32
CA ASP A 304 7.41 -20.77 12.97
C ASP A 304 7.10 -22.26 13.08
N LEU A 305 8.05 -23.10 12.72
CA LEU A 305 7.93 -24.54 12.84
C LEU A 305 7.90 -25.01 14.31
N ALA A 306 8.65 -24.36 15.19
CA ALA A 306 8.64 -24.62 16.62
C ALA A 306 7.33 -24.18 17.30
N ALA A 307 6.66 -23.16 16.76
CA ALA A 307 5.40 -22.64 17.31
C ALA A 307 4.25 -23.65 17.11
N GLY A 308 3.42 -23.84 18.17
CA GLY A 308 2.22 -24.71 18.11
C GLY A 308 1.02 -24.07 17.35
N PRO A 309 -0.14 -24.75 17.38
CA PRO A 309 -0.37 -26.09 17.94
C PRO A 309 0.05 -27.22 17.00
N TRP A 310 0.51 -28.36 17.58
CA TRP A 310 0.85 -29.56 16.83
C TRP A 310 -0.02 -30.77 17.17
N PHE A 311 -1.11 -30.59 17.92
CA PHE A 311 -2.17 -31.56 18.19
C PHE A 311 -1.67 -32.94 18.63
N GLY A 312 -0.66 -32.97 19.51
CA GLY A 312 -0.08 -34.21 20.04
C GLY A 312 1.02 -34.83 19.15
N LEU A 313 1.40 -34.21 18.06
CA LEU A 313 2.61 -34.58 17.34
C LEU A 313 3.83 -34.23 18.21
N ASP A 314 4.63 -35.23 18.56
CA ASP A 314 5.90 -35.04 19.23
C ASP A 314 6.95 -34.52 18.22
N VAL A 315 7.15 -33.20 18.23
CA VAL A 315 8.06 -32.54 17.30
C VAL A 315 9.53 -32.75 17.65
N ASP A 316 9.85 -33.03 18.91
CA ASP A 316 11.22 -33.31 19.37
C ASP A 316 11.66 -34.72 18.95
N ALA A 317 10.75 -35.70 19.00
CA ALA A 317 10.99 -37.05 18.50
C ALA A 317 10.94 -37.13 16.97
N ALA A 318 10.45 -36.09 16.30
CA ALA A 318 10.42 -36.00 14.84
C ALA A 318 11.67 -35.30 14.27
N SER A 319 12.58 -34.89 15.15
CA SER A 319 13.83 -34.17 14.84
C SER A 319 14.91 -35.10 14.27
#